data_3503a9482d6724754eedf5dca52f3ac9
#
_entry.id   3503a9482d6724754eedf5dca52f3ac9
#
_cell.length_a   1.000
_cell.length_b   1.000
_cell.length_c   1.000
_cell.angle_alpha   90.00
_cell.angle_beta   90.00
_cell.angle_gamma   90.00
#
_symmetry.space_group_name_H-M   'P 1'
#
loop_
_entity.id
_entity.type
_entity.pdbx_description
1 polymer ?
#
loop_
_entity_poly.entity_id
_entity_poly.type
_entity_poly.pdbx_seq_one_letter_code
_entity_poly.pdbx_strand_id
1 'polypeptide(L)'
;MQHAVSQWLSGYPLTFSAQRVRDVVVLGAAESRPLSVVEQTVLLPLCAELPANVECYSRILIRGKVFCTHHYGERLKTNSYTVELNSSVFGSVVNFVFVRNLNTVFVILKMFEKLTLTTECSVAASASHMHVVRLTDTVVAVKSDDIRQKCVFLGKVRRRHPHQFLIASQPNVIEMH
;
A
#
# COMPACT_ATOMS: atom_id res chain seq x y z
N MET A 1 -21.18 -9.36 -10.62
CA MET A 1 -20.09 -8.47 -10.15
C MET A 1 -19.48 -7.53 -11.21
N GLN A 2 -19.64 -7.79 -12.50
CA GLN A 2 -19.13 -6.90 -13.56
C GLN A 2 -19.90 -5.57 -13.69
N HIS A 3 -21.20 -5.53 -13.32
CA HIS A 3 -22.03 -4.32 -13.45
C HIS A 3 -21.68 -3.18 -12.48
N ALA A 4 -21.19 -3.47 -11.26
CA ALA A 4 -20.88 -2.42 -10.28
C ALA A 4 -19.64 -1.59 -10.65
N VAL A 5 -18.65 -2.21 -11.30
CA VAL A 5 -17.43 -1.52 -11.75
C VAL A 5 -17.74 -0.64 -12.97
N SER A 6 -18.60 -1.08 -13.88
CA SER A 6 -18.96 -0.30 -15.06
C SER A 6 -19.84 0.93 -14.73
N GLN A 7 -20.71 0.85 -13.71
CA GLN A 7 -21.51 2.00 -13.26
C GLN A 7 -20.65 3.07 -12.56
N TRP A 8 -19.62 2.67 -11.83
CA TRP A 8 -18.70 3.64 -11.22
C TRP A 8 -17.84 4.37 -12.25
N LEU A 9 -17.52 3.70 -13.34
CA LEU A 9 -16.74 4.25 -14.45
C LEU A 9 -17.56 5.11 -15.40
N SER A 10 -18.90 4.96 -15.45
CA SER A 10 -19.77 5.71 -16.37
C SER A 10 -20.10 7.14 -15.94
N GLY A 11 -19.76 7.55 -14.70
CA GLY A 11 -20.03 8.90 -14.17
C GLY A 11 -18.90 9.91 -14.29
N TYR A 12 -17.70 9.49 -14.72
CA TYR A 12 -16.56 10.40 -14.94
C TYR A 12 -16.05 10.27 -16.38
N PRO A 13 -15.70 11.37 -17.05
CA PRO A 13 -15.05 11.28 -18.35
C PRO A 13 -13.73 10.56 -18.16
N LEU A 14 -13.67 9.29 -18.55
CA LEU A 14 -12.49 8.42 -18.42
C LEU A 14 -11.44 8.81 -19.44
N THR A 15 -10.59 9.75 -19.07
CA THR A 15 -9.24 9.91 -19.61
C THR A 15 -8.22 9.05 -18.86
N PHE A 16 -8.66 8.13 -17.99
CA PHE A 16 -7.76 7.29 -17.23
C PHE A 16 -7.65 5.92 -17.89
N SER A 17 -6.44 5.59 -18.35
CA SER A 17 -6.12 4.22 -18.72
C SER A 17 -6.24 3.34 -17.46
N ALA A 18 -7.12 2.36 -17.50
CA ALA A 18 -7.25 1.35 -16.46
C ALA A 18 -7.00 -0.01 -17.12
N GLN A 19 -6.05 -0.75 -16.60
CA GLN A 19 -5.75 -2.11 -17.08
C GLN A 19 -5.96 -3.10 -15.95
N ARG A 20 -6.72 -4.16 -16.24
CA ARG A 20 -6.92 -5.26 -15.29
C ARG A 20 -5.77 -6.25 -15.40
N VAL A 21 -5.18 -6.56 -14.25
CA VAL A 21 -4.14 -7.57 -14.07
C VAL A 21 -4.59 -8.51 -12.97
N ARG A 22 -5.15 -9.68 -13.33
CA ARG A 22 -5.78 -10.61 -12.38
C ARG A 22 -6.87 -9.90 -11.54
N ASP A 23 -6.71 -9.86 -10.23
CA ASP A 23 -7.66 -9.26 -9.28
C ASP A 23 -7.37 -7.79 -8.95
N VAL A 24 -6.38 -7.21 -9.64
CA VAL A 24 -5.97 -5.82 -9.49
C VAL A 24 -6.30 -5.04 -10.75
N VAL A 25 -6.68 -3.78 -10.58
CA VAL A 25 -6.75 -2.83 -11.69
C VAL A 25 -5.70 -1.76 -11.47
N VAL A 26 -4.74 -1.64 -12.39
CA VAL A 26 -3.77 -0.55 -12.37
C VAL A 26 -4.41 0.71 -12.95
N LEU A 27 -4.18 1.86 -12.32
CA LEU A 27 -4.88 3.10 -12.60
C LEU A 27 -3.90 4.19 -13.03
N GLY A 28 -4.20 4.81 -14.17
CA GLY A 28 -3.41 5.91 -14.73
C GLY A 28 -2.38 5.44 -15.74
N ALA A 29 -1.52 6.36 -16.17
CA ALA A 29 -0.44 6.07 -17.10
C ALA A 29 0.67 5.26 -16.42
N ALA A 30 1.19 4.26 -17.13
CA ALA A 30 2.38 3.54 -16.71
C ALA A 30 3.62 4.39 -16.94
N GLU A 31 4.54 4.35 -16.00
CA GLU A 31 5.91 4.79 -16.19
C GLU A 31 6.77 3.57 -16.52
N SER A 32 7.22 3.46 -17.76
CA SER A 32 8.12 2.37 -18.18
C SER A 32 9.56 2.77 -17.85
N ARG A 33 10.21 2.03 -16.95
CA ARG A 33 11.59 2.30 -16.53
C ARG A 33 12.31 1.05 -16.06
N PRO A 34 13.64 1.06 -16.02
CA PRO A 34 14.39 0.01 -15.34
C PRO A 34 14.12 0.03 -13.83
N LEU A 35 14.28 -1.13 -13.21
CA LEU A 35 14.22 -1.26 -11.75
C LEU A 35 15.46 -0.59 -11.12
N SER A 36 15.25 0.11 -10.02
CA SER A 36 16.35 0.56 -9.15
C SER A 36 17.04 -0.65 -8.50
N VAL A 37 18.26 -0.47 -7.99
CA VAL A 37 19.01 -1.53 -7.31
C VAL A 37 18.22 -2.10 -6.12
N VAL A 38 17.54 -1.25 -5.36
CA VAL A 38 16.72 -1.67 -4.22
C VAL A 38 15.53 -2.52 -4.69
N GLU A 39 14.83 -2.08 -5.75
CA GLU A 39 13.69 -2.82 -6.30
C GLU A 39 14.13 -4.18 -6.87
N GLN A 40 15.28 -4.23 -7.56
CA GLN A 40 15.85 -5.49 -8.04
C GLN A 40 16.13 -6.45 -6.87
N THR A 41 16.79 -5.96 -5.84
CA THR A 41 17.16 -6.79 -4.67
C THR A 41 15.94 -7.41 -4.00
N VAL A 42 14.84 -6.65 -3.84
CA VAL A 42 13.64 -7.15 -3.15
C VAL A 42 12.71 -7.97 -4.05
N LEU A 43 12.80 -7.82 -5.38
CA LEU A 43 12.01 -8.57 -6.34
C LEU A 43 12.66 -9.90 -6.75
N LEU A 44 13.99 -9.99 -6.74
CA LEU A 44 14.73 -11.21 -7.11
C LEU A 44 14.23 -12.49 -6.42
N PRO A 45 13.91 -12.49 -5.09
CA PRO A 45 13.38 -13.68 -4.43
C PRO A 45 12.00 -14.11 -4.91
N LEU A 46 11.25 -13.21 -5.56
CA LEU A 46 9.87 -13.42 -6.01
C LEU A 46 9.76 -13.70 -7.50
N CYS A 47 10.82 -13.41 -8.25
CA CYS A 47 10.86 -13.50 -9.71
C CYS A 47 12.10 -14.28 -10.14
N ALA A 48 11.92 -15.36 -10.90
CA ALA A 48 13.07 -16.13 -11.44
C ALA A 48 13.94 -15.27 -12.37
N GLU A 49 13.30 -14.39 -13.13
CA GLU A 49 13.95 -13.43 -14.02
C GLU A 49 13.29 -12.07 -13.90
N LEU A 50 14.11 -11.03 -13.80
CA LEU A 50 13.64 -9.64 -13.81
C LEU A 50 13.77 -9.08 -15.22
N PRO A 51 12.72 -8.48 -15.79
CA PRO A 51 12.80 -7.82 -17.10
C PRO A 51 13.68 -6.57 -17.02
N ALA A 52 14.29 -6.19 -18.13
CA ALA A 52 15.10 -4.97 -18.21
C ALA A 52 14.29 -3.71 -17.88
N ASN A 53 13.01 -3.68 -18.29
CA ASN A 53 12.08 -2.60 -17.97
C ASN A 53 10.80 -3.17 -17.37
N VAL A 54 10.22 -2.42 -16.46
CA VAL A 54 8.94 -2.70 -15.80
C VAL A 54 7.99 -1.52 -15.98
N GLU A 55 6.72 -1.77 -15.76
CA GLU A 55 5.71 -0.71 -15.71
C GLU A 55 5.41 -0.36 -14.25
N CYS A 56 5.65 0.89 -13.90
CA CYS A 56 5.36 1.41 -12.57
C CYS A 56 4.09 2.23 -12.59
N TYR A 57 3.28 2.08 -11.55
CA TYR A 57 2.02 2.80 -11.38
C TYR A 57 1.99 3.51 -10.02
N SER A 58 1.35 4.66 -9.99
CA SER A 58 1.18 5.41 -8.73
C SER A 58 -0.10 5.02 -7.99
N ARG A 59 -1.03 4.31 -8.65
CA ARG A 59 -2.31 3.89 -8.07
C ARG A 59 -2.74 2.53 -8.58
N ILE A 60 -3.38 1.76 -7.69
CA ILE A 60 -4.06 0.51 -8.03
C ILE A 60 -5.38 0.40 -7.31
N LEU A 61 -6.28 -0.42 -7.85
CA LEU A 61 -7.54 -0.82 -7.21
C LEU A 61 -7.44 -2.31 -6.85
N ILE A 62 -7.55 -2.62 -5.56
CA ILE A 62 -7.59 -3.99 -5.03
C ILE A 62 -8.89 -4.15 -4.25
N ARG A 63 -9.68 -5.18 -4.55
CA ARG A 63 -10.94 -5.49 -3.83
C ARG A 63 -11.84 -4.27 -3.65
N GLY A 64 -11.98 -3.44 -4.68
CA GLY A 64 -12.82 -2.23 -4.65
C GLY A 64 -12.22 -1.04 -3.90
N LYS A 65 -10.99 -1.13 -3.38
CA LYS A 65 -10.32 -0.04 -2.65
C LYS A 65 -9.13 0.48 -3.47
N VAL A 66 -9.04 1.81 -3.63
CA VAL A 66 -7.92 2.45 -4.31
C VAL A 66 -6.76 2.60 -3.32
N PHE A 67 -5.58 2.13 -3.71
CA PHE A 67 -4.32 2.35 -3.02
C PHE A 67 -3.45 3.26 -3.88
N CYS A 68 -2.60 4.06 -3.23
CA CYS A 68 -1.65 4.92 -3.93
C CYS A 68 -0.25 4.79 -3.34
N THR A 69 0.75 5.24 -4.08
CA THR A 69 2.11 5.39 -3.56
C THR A 69 2.16 6.53 -2.54
N HIS A 70 3.12 6.48 -1.64
CA HIS A 70 3.36 7.55 -0.65
C HIS A 70 3.50 8.92 -1.33
N HIS A 71 4.36 9.01 -2.34
CA HIS A 71 4.58 10.25 -3.09
C HIS A 71 3.29 10.81 -3.72
N TYR A 72 2.46 9.93 -4.33
CA TYR A 72 1.18 10.35 -4.90
C TYR A 72 0.20 10.79 -3.81
N GLY A 73 0.16 10.07 -2.68
CA GLY A 73 -0.72 10.38 -1.56
C GLY A 73 -0.39 11.71 -0.88
N GLU A 74 0.89 12.00 -0.65
CA GLU A 74 1.32 13.27 -0.08
C GLU A 74 0.92 14.45 -0.97
N ARG A 75 1.10 14.34 -2.28
CA ARG A 75 0.74 15.38 -3.24
C ARG A 75 -0.75 15.71 -3.23
N LEU A 76 -1.61 14.70 -3.02
CA LEU A 76 -3.06 14.85 -2.96
C LEU A 76 -3.61 14.97 -1.53
N LYS A 77 -2.75 14.98 -0.52
CA LYS A 77 -3.13 14.97 0.92
C LYS A 77 -4.07 13.80 1.26
N THR A 78 -3.87 12.65 0.62
CA THR A 78 -4.62 11.42 0.89
C THR A 78 -3.76 10.43 1.66
N ASN A 79 -4.38 9.60 2.50
CA ASN A 79 -3.69 8.56 3.27
C ASN A 79 -4.05 7.16 2.75
N SER A 80 -3.89 6.94 1.45
CA SER A 80 -4.17 5.64 0.82
C SER A 80 -2.91 4.82 0.53
N TYR A 81 -1.79 5.17 1.16
CA TYR A 81 -0.48 4.56 0.97
C TYR A 81 0.00 3.75 2.19
N THR A 82 -0.68 3.82 3.33
CA THR A 82 -0.37 2.98 4.48
C THR A 82 -1.22 1.73 4.43
N VAL A 83 -0.57 0.58 4.52
CA VAL A 83 -1.22 -0.73 4.37
C VAL A 83 -0.85 -1.68 5.50
N GLU A 84 -1.77 -2.60 5.79
CA GLU A 84 -1.56 -3.77 6.61
C GLU A 84 -1.49 -5.00 5.70
N LEU A 85 -0.49 -5.84 5.94
CA LEU A 85 -0.33 -7.12 5.27
C LEU A 85 -1.07 -8.24 6.02
N ASN A 86 -1.28 -9.37 5.37
CA ASN A 86 -1.91 -10.57 5.96
C ASN A 86 -1.21 -11.05 7.24
N SER A 87 0.11 -10.81 7.36
CA SER A 87 0.92 -11.10 8.55
C SER A 87 0.75 -10.11 9.70
N SER A 88 -0.19 -9.17 9.62
CA SER A 88 -0.39 -8.07 10.60
C SER A 88 0.84 -7.17 10.75
N VAL A 89 1.59 -7.03 9.68
CA VAL A 89 2.74 -6.13 9.54
C VAL A 89 2.32 -4.93 8.71
N PHE A 90 2.90 -3.76 8.96
CA PHE A 90 2.52 -2.52 8.30
C PHE A 90 3.61 -2.01 7.38
N GLY A 91 3.19 -1.37 6.29
CA GLY A 91 4.10 -0.75 5.36
C GLY A 91 3.54 0.52 4.72
N SER A 92 4.44 1.35 4.22
CA SER A 92 4.13 2.50 3.38
C SER A 92 4.44 2.15 1.93
N VAL A 93 3.48 2.32 1.04
CA VAL A 93 3.62 1.97 -0.38
C VAL A 93 4.57 2.95 -1.05
N VAL A 94 5.68 2.43 -1.55
CA VAL A 94 6.67 3.18 -2.32
C VAL A 94 6.32 3.15 -3.81
N ASN A 95 6.01 1.97 -4.34
CA ASN A 95 5.74 1.79 -5.76
C ASN A 95 4.85 0.57 -6.02
N PHE A 96 4.15 0.57 -7.16
CA PHE A 96 3.47 -0.58 -7.73
C PHE A 96 4.19 -0.97 -9.02
N VAL A 97 4.71 -2.18 -9.07
CA VAL A 97 5.51 -2.68 -10.20
C VAL A 97 4.76 -3.80 -10.88
N PHE A 98 4.38 -3.60 -12.14
CA PHE A 98 3.79 -4.62 -12.96
C PHE A 98 4.87 -5.33 -13.77
N VAL A 99 4.98 -6.62 -13.55
CA VAL A 99 5.91 -7.52 -14.24
C VAL A 99 5.13 -8.32 -15.28
N ARG A 100 5.24 -7.93 -16.56
CA ARG A 100 4.41 -8.46 -17.66
C ARG A 100 4.52 -9.96 -17.84
N ASN A 101 5.74 -10.51 -17.87
CA ASN A 101 5.99 -11.93 -18.09
C ASN A 101 5.36 -12.82 -17.01
N LEU A 102 5.16 -12.29 -15.78
CA LEU A 102 4.48 -12.96 -14.68
C LEU A 102 3.00 -12.61 -14.59
N ASN A 103 2.54 -11.63 -15.35
CA ASN A 103 1.21 -11.05 -15.24
C ASN A 103 0.83 -10.74 -13.78
N THR A 104 1.75 -10.09 -13.05
CA THR A 104 1.61 -9.87 -11.60
C THR A 104 2.02 -8.46 -11.23
N VAL A 105 1.25 -7.84 -10.34
CA VAL A 105 1.58 -6.57 -9.71
C VAL A 105 2.23 -6.85 -8.37
N PHE A 106 3.46 -6.38 -8.22
CA PHE A 106 4.18 -6.36 -6.96
C PHE A 106 4.05 -4.98 -6.30
N VAL A 107 4.02 -4.97 -4.99
CA VAL A 107 3.95 -3.76 -4.18
C VAL A 107 5.25 -3.61 -3.42
N ILE A 108 5.97 -2.54 -3.69
CA ILE A 108 7.19 -2.20 -2.98
C ILE A 108 6.80 -1.38 -1.76
N LEU A 109 7.20 -1.84 -0.58
CA LEU A 109 6.83 -1.26 0.70
C LEU A 109 8.08 -0.86 1.49
N LYS A 110 8.04 0.29 2.12
CA LYS A 110 8.92 0.65 3.23
C LYS A 110 8.23 0.24 4.53
N MET A 111 8.89 -0.59 5.33
CA MET A 111 8.25 -1.27 6.46
C MET A 111 8.15 -0.38 7.69
N PHE A 112 7.10 -0.60 8.46
CA PHE A 112 6.96 -0.07 9.81
C PHE A 112 7.27 -1.14 10.84
N GLU A 113 8.00 -0.77 11.88
CA GLU A 113 8.21 -1.56 13.08
C GLU A 113 7.17 -1.16 14.13
N LYS A 114 6.46 -2.15 14.69
CA LYS A 114 5.57 -1.91 15.84
C LYS A 114 6.39 -1.63 17.09
N LEU A 115 6.01 -0.60 17.81
CA LEU A 115 6.64 -0.26 19.09
C LEU A 115 5.71 -0.70 20.22
N THR A 116 6.30 -1.41 21.19
CA THR A 116 5.61 -1.71 22.44
C THR A 116 5.52 -0.43 23.28
N LEU A 117 4.30 -0.01 23.59
CA LEU A 117 4.11 1.16 24.44
C LEU A 117 4.50 0.79 25.87
N THR A 118 5.54 1.41 26.38
CA THR A 118 5.77 1.46 27.82
C THR A 118 4.70 2.35 28.49
N THR A 119 4.36 2.06 29.71
CA THR A 119 3.21 2.50 30.50
C THR A 119 2.79 3.98 30.47
N GLU A 120 3.58 4.86 29.90
CA GLU A 120 3.26 6.30 29.85
C GLU A 120 2.24 6.71 28.73
N CYS A 121 1.88 5.80 27.84
CA CYS A 121 0.91 6.02 26.76
C CYS A 121 -0.33 5.12 26.91
N SER A 122 -0.81 4.92 28.11
CA SER A 122 -1.88 3.96 28.45
C SER A 122 -3.21 4.17 27.72
N VAL A 123 -3.51 5.36 27.24
CA VAL A 123 -4.79 5.66 26.56
C VAL A 123 -4.85 5.07 25.14
N ALA A 124 -3.72 5.00 24.44
CA ALA A 124 -3.69 4.41 23.09
C ALA A 124 -3.60 2.87 23.12
N ALA A 125 -3.18 2.29 24.23
CA ALA A 125 -3.02 0.83 24.38
C ALA A 125 -4.37 0.09 24.51
N SER A 126 -5.47 0.78 24.80
CA SER A 126 -6.79 0.15 24.94
C SER A 126 -7.50 -0.09 23.60
N ALA A 127 -7.04 0.51 22.52
CA ALA A 127 -7.66 0.34 21.20
C ALA A 127 -6.89 -0.70 20.40
N SER A 128 -7.43 -1.90 20.28
CA SER A 128 -6.83 -3.06 19.60
C SER A 128 -6.49 -2.80 18.12
N HIS A 129 -7.05 -1.75 17.52
CA HIS A 129 -6.87 -1.37 16.14
C HIS A 129 -5.88 -0.20 15.95
N MET A 130 -5.33 0.38 17.04
CA MET A 130 -4.35 1.47 16.97
C MET A 130 -2.95 0.97 17.32
N HIS A 131 -1.97 1.35 16.51
CA HIS A 131 -0.59 0.90 16.65
C HIS A 131 0.37 2.08 16.59
N VAL A 132 1.28 2.14 17.57
CA VAL A 132 2.44 3.03 17.47
C VAL A 132 3.51 2.32 16.67
N VAL A 133 4.01 3.00 15.66
CA VAL A 133 4.98 2.44 14.72
C VAL A 133 6.14 3.40 14.47
N ARG A 134 7.25 2.85 14.03
CA ARG A 134 8.40 3.58 13.52
C ARG A 134 8.66 3.17 12.08
N LEU A 135 8.87 4.14 11.18
CA LEU A 135 9.30 3.85 9.82
C LEU A 135 10.75 3.37 9.85
N THR A 136 11.02 2.23 9.24
CA THR A 136 12.37 1.66 9.11
C THR A 136 12.93 1.94 7.72
N ASP A 137 14.21 1.63 7.51
CA ASP A 137 14.81 1.65 6.17
C ASP A 137 14.64 0.33 5.40
N THR A 138 14.00 -0.65 6.03
CA THR A 138 13.72 -1.95 5.41
C THR A 138 12.69 -1.78 4.30
N VAL A 139 13.08 -2.19 3.09
CA VAL A 139 12.20 -2.25 1.92
C VAL A 139 11.94 -3.71 1.60
N VAL A 140 10.69 -4.01 1.23
CA VAL A 140 10.27 -5.36 0.81
C VAL A 140 9.39 -5.27 -0.42
N ALA A 141 9.35 -6.35 -1.19
CA ALA A 141 8.35 -6.55 -2.23
C ALA A 141 7.36 -7.63 -1.78
N VAL A 142 6.08 -7.38 -2.01
CA VAL A 142 5.01 -8.35 -1.76
C VAL A 142 4.10 -8.43 -2.98
N LYS A 143 3.32 -9.51 -3.12
CA LYS A 143 2.25 -9.55 -4.11
C LYS A 143 1.09 -8.67 -3.65
N SER A 144 0.33 -8.16 -4.60
CA SER A 144 -0.89 -7.38 -4.30
C SER A 144 -1.89 -8.12 -3.39
N ASP A 145 -1.92 -9.45 -3.47
CA ASP A 145 -2.82 -10.31 -2.70
C ASP A 145 -2.47 -10.37 -1.21
N ASP A 146 -1.20 -10.05 -0.86
CA ASP A 146 -0.73 -10.00 0.51
C ASP A 146 -1.20 -8.75 1.26
N ILE A 147 -1.74 -7.76 0.54
CA ILE A 147 -2.33 -6.57 1.15
C ILE A 147 -3.69 -6.94 1.74
N ARG A 148 -3.78 -6.87 3.07
CA ARG A 148 -5.02 -7.12 3.81
C ARG A 148 -5.97 -5.93 3.72
N GLN A 149 -5.49 -4.75 4.09
CA GLN A 149 -6.32 -3.54 4.14
C GLN A 149 -5.50 -2.25 4.16
N LYS A 150 -6.21 -1.14 3.96
CA LYS A 150 -5.66 0.19 4.23
C LYS A 150 -5.61 0.45 5.72
N CYS A 151 -4.61 1.23 6.12
CA CYS A 151 -4.55 1.82 7.45
C CYS A 151 -4.67 3.33 7.36
N VAL A 152 -5.19 3.94 8.41
CA VAL A 152 -5.23 5.39 8.55
C VAL A 152 -3.97 5.84 9.27
N PHE A 153 -3.21 6.70 8.63
CA PHE A 153 -2.06 7.35 9.26
C PHE A 153 -2.55 8.59 10.03
N LEU A 154 -2.48 8.52 11.36
CA LEU A 154 -3.01 9.57 12.23
C LEU A 154 -1.98 10.67 12.54
N GLY A 155 -0.71 10.43 12.21
CA GLY A 155 0.36 11.41 12.38
C GLY A 155 1.39 11.03 13.42
N LYS A 156 2.21 12.01 13.84
CA LYS A 156 3.30 11.81 14.82
C LYS A 156 2.72 11.69 16.24
N VAL A 157 3.24 10.75 17.01
CA VAL A 157 2.77 10.48 18.37
C VAL A 157 3.10 11.64 19.33
N ARG A 158 4.32 12.18 19.24
CA ARG A 158 4.79 13.32 20.05
C ARG A 158 5.83 14.14 19.30
N ARG A 159 5.92 15.44 19.59
CA ARG A 159 6.97 16.31 19.03
C ARG A 159 8.39 15.84 19.40
N ARG A 160 8.57 15.20 20.58
CA ARG A 160 9.87 14.69 21.06
C ARG A 160 10.33 13.39 20.38
N HIS A 161 9.45 12.69 19.67
CA HIS A 161 9.74 11.43 18.96
C HIS A 161 9.38 11.58 17.47
N PRO A 162 10.18 12.28 16.67
CA PRO A 162 9.84 12.65 15.28
C PRO A 162 9.64 11.46 14.34
N HIS A 163 10.13 10.27 14.72
CA HIS A 163 10.06 9.04 13.92
C HIS A 163 8.97 8.06 14.37
N GLN A 164 8.17 8.43 15.38
CA GLN A 164 7.06 7.61 15.86
C GLN A 164 5.74 8.12 15.32
N PHE A 165 4.95 7.21 14.78
CA PHE A 165 3.68 7.51 14.13
C PHE A 165 2.58 6.65 14.75
N LEU A 166 1.36 7.18 14.73
CA LEU A 166 0.17 6.44 15.09
C LEU A 166 -0.55 6.04 13.80
N ILE A 167 -0.79 4.76 13.65
CA ILE A 167 -1.63 4.21 12.57
C ILE A 167 -2.79 3.44 13.16
N ALA A 168 -3.92 3.50 12.49
CA ALA A 168 -5.09 2.72 12.84
C ALA A 168 -5.45 1.77 11.69
N SER A 169 -5.63 0.49 12.00
CA SER A 169 -6.28 -0.45 11.11
C SER A 169 -7.75 -0.06 10.99
N GLN A 170 -8.31 -0.07 9.78
CA GLN A 170 -9.75 0.15 9.65
C GLN A 170 -10.46 -1.01 10.36
N PRO A 171 -11.38 -0.73 11.29
CA PRO A 171 -12.18 -1.80 11.86
C PRO A 171 -12.92 -2.52 10.73
N ASN A 172 -12.93 -3.84 10.77
CA ASN A 172 -13.72 -4.62 9.84
C ASN A 172 -15.18 -4.20 9.99
N VAL A 173 -15.78 -3.65 8.95
CA VAL A 173 -17.18 -3.18 8.91
C VAL A 173 -18.19 -4.34 9.06
N ILE A 174 -17.76 -5.54 9.40
CA ILE A 174 -18.58 -6.76 9.45
C ILE A 174 -19.18 -7.00 10.85
N GLU A 175 -18.98 -6.13 11.82
CA GLU A 175 -19.63 -6.26 13.13
C GLU A 175 -20.78 -5.25 13.33
N MET A 176 -21.56 -5.02 12.31
CA MET A 176 -22.88 -4.41 12.47
C MET A 176 -23.95 -5.52 12.30
N HIS A 177 -24.17 -6.25 13.39
CA HIS A 177 -25.36 -7.05 13.58
C HIS A 177 -26.50 -6.19 14.11
#